data_16ec4357b93a625a0ca2851a49a6de48
#
_entry.id   16ec4357b93a625a0ca2851a49a6de48
#
_cell.length_a   1.000
_cell.length_b   1.000
_cell.length_c   1.000
_cell.angle_alpha   90.00
_cell.angle_beta   90.00
_cell.angle_gamma   90.00
#
_symmetry.space_group_name_H-M   'P 1'
#
loop_
_entity.id
_entity.type
_entity.pdbx_description
1 polymer ?
#
loop_
_entity_poly.entity_id
_entity_poly.type
_entity_poly.pdbx_seq_one_letter_code
_entity_poly.pdbx_strand_id
1 'polypeptide(L)'
;MRSTHDEAPVAGRRIRLGSSQFLVIDLTEPLDLDVEVFPGDPKPQKEIFSDIDETGYQHHVYRLGDHNFHPHGDAPSHQNADLKHLGFEAFDLSFCFNSAFMTDLSGSAEAVESDGIRFLTRVEKKHLEASANVLSKVGAVVIRTGYDEWLEINKPHSPETIPYLAEDASKFLSQFPNIKVVGIDSITIDPPEKHVSHIQLKDKLIVESLVHLHDIPEVAKSRFDLQTAPIRIVGATGGPVAAYAFVEV
;
A
#
# COMPACT_ATOMS: atom_id res chain seq x y z
N MET A 1 18.31 -22.09 -11.48
CA MET A 1 19.37 -21.08 -11.71
C MET A 1 18.86 -19.78 -11.12
N ARG A 2 19.37 -19.35 -9.98
CA ARG A 2 19.07 -18.00 -9.46
C ARG A 2 19.70 -17.00 -10.43
N SER A 3 18.90 -16.07 -10.96
CA SER A 3 19.35 -14.97 -11.81
C SER A 3 20.34 -14.11 -11.02
N THR A 4 21.45 -13.74 -11.65
CA THR A 4 22.49 -12.87 -11.11
C THR A 4 22.01 -11.42 -11.08
N HIS A 5 21.04 -11.11 -10.24
CA HIS A 5 20.72 -9.73 -9.82
C HIS A 5 20.96 -9.62 -8.32
N ASP A 6 22.27 -9.69 -7.94
CA ASP A 6 22.74 -9.56 -6.56
C ASP A 6 22.86 -8.09 -6.09
N GLU A 7 22.22 -7.15 -6.78
CA GLU A 7 22.00 -5.81 -6.22
C GLU A 7 20.52 -5.68 -5.89
N ALA A 8 20.21 -5.51 -4.59
CA ALA A 8 18.88 -5.13 -4.17
C ALA A 8 18.44 -3.93 -5.04
N PRO A 9 17.24 -3.94 -5.62
CA PRO A 9 16.78 -2.81 -6.42
C PRO A 9 16.87 -1.56 -5.55
N VAL A 10 17.63 -0.57 -6.00
CA VAL A 10 17.67 0.75 -5.33
C VAL A 10 16.24 1.29 -5.42
N ALA A 11 15.55 1.39 -4.28
CA ALA A 11 14.15 1.82 -4.24
C ALA A 11 13.95 3.22 -4.84
N GLY A 12 15.00 4.06 -4.89
CA GLY A 12 14.91 5.41 -5.42
C GLY A 12 15.77 5.66 -6.67
N ARG A 13 15.19 6.28 -7.70
CA ARG A 13 15.90 6.73 -8.90
C ARG A 13 15.62 8.20 -9.20
N ARG A 14 16.67 8.93 -9.64
CA ARG A 14 16.49 10.29 -10.17
C ARG A 14 16.00 10.24 -11.61
N ILE A 15 14.90 10.94 -11.87
CA ILE A 15 14.35 11.12 -13.21
C ILE A 15 14.12 12.60 -13.52
N ARG A 16 14.01 12.94 -14.80
CA ARG A 16 13.64 14.28 -15.26
C ARG A 16 12.28 14.22 -15.96
N LEU A 17 11.35 15.05 -15.51
CA LEU A 17 10.05 15.25 -16.17
C LEU A 17 9.94 16.73 -16.55
N GLY A 18 10.03 17.03 -17.85
CA GLY A 18 10.10 18.42 -18.32
C GLY A 18 11.32 19.15 -17.75
N SER A 19 11.09 20.27 -17.05
CA SER A 19 12.14 21.08 -16.40
C SER A 19 12.49 20.61 -14.99
N SER A 20 11.64 19.82 -14.32
CA SER A 20 11.82 19.38 -12.94
C SER A 20 12.59 18.07 -12.84
N GLN A 21 13.38 17.93 -11.79
CA GLN A 21 14.03 16.68 -11.39
C GLN A 21 13.31 16.11 -10.17
N PHE A 22 13.17 14.78 -10.17
CA PHE A 22 12.54 14.05 -9.08
C PHE A 22 13.43 12.90 -8.64
N LEU A 23 13.49 12.68 -7.33
CA LEU A 23 13.80 11.38 -6.76
C LEU A 23 12.48 10.60 -6.75
N VAL A 24 12.39 9.52 -7.52
CA VAL A 24 11.23 8.64 -7.52
C VAL A 24 11.56 7.39 -6.72
N ILE A 25 10.73 7.11 -5.72
CA ILE A 25 10.85 5.94 -4.85
C ILE A 25 9.76 4.97 -5.25
N ASP A 26 10.15 3.74 -5.55
CA ASP A 26 9.22 2.64 -5.85
C ASP A 26 8.69 2.07 -4.54
N LEU A 27 7.40 2.23 -4.32
CA LEU A 27 6.70 1.73 -3.13
C LEU A 27 6.04 0.37 -3.39
N THR A 28 6.51 -0.34 -4.43
CA THR A 28 5.93 -1.59 -4.92
C THR A 28 6.97 -2.69 -4.93
N GLU A 29 6.64 -3.86 -4.41
CA GLU A 29 7.45 -5.05 -4.60
C GLU A 29 7.04 -5.82 -5.86
N PRO A 30 8.00 -6.46 -6.56
CA PRO A 30 7.68 -7.43 -7.59
C PRO A 30 6.86 -8.58 -6.98
N LEU A 31 5.77 -8.96 -7.65
CA LEU A 31 4.99 -10.13 -7.20
C LEU A 31 5.85 -11.41 -7.29
N ASP A 32 6.16 -11.99 -6.15
CA ASP A 32 6.72 -13.33 -6.05
C ASP A 32 5.60 -14.34 -5.74
N LEU A 33 5.68 -15.54 -6.30
CA LEU A 33 4.71 -16.60 -6.03
C LEU A 33 4.79 -17.14 -4.59
N ASP A 34 5.94 -16.93 -3.96
CA ASP A 34 6.20 -17.30 -2.55
C ASP A 34 5.87 -16.15 -1.58
N VAL A 35 5.25 -15.05 -2.05
CA VAL A 35 4.88 -13.93 -1.19
C VAL A 35 4.03 -14.38 -0.01
N GLU A 36 4.30 -13.82 1.17
CA GLU A 36 3.43 -14.03 2.32
C GLU A 36 2.13 -13.22 2.11
N VAL A 37 1.00 -13.89 2.27
CA VAL A 37 -0.34 -13.33 2.08
C VAL A 37 -1.05 -13.22 3.43
N PHE A 38 -2.17 -12.50 3.46
CA PHE A 38 -3.00 -12.44 4.67
C PHE A 38 -3.33 -13.86 5.16
N PRO A 39 -3.29 -14.13 6.48
CA PRO A 39 -3.56 -15.46 7.02
C PRO A 39 -4.90 -16.03 6.56
N GLY A 40 -4.83 -17.14 5.83
CA GLY A 40 -6.00 -17.84 5.26
C GLY A 40 -6.26 -17.56 3.78
N ASP A 41 -5.60 -16.59 3.17
CA ASP A 41 -5.73 -16.30 1.75
C ASP A 41 -4.98 -17.32 0.87
N PRO A 42 -5.48 -17.56 -0.35
CA PRO A 42 -4.79 -18.44 -1.30
C PRO A 42 -3.51 -17.76 -1.82
N LYS A 43 -2.40 -18.49 -1.84
CA LYS A 43 -1.16 -18.02 -2.47
C LYS A 43 -1.29 -17.92 -3.99
N PRO A 44 -0.50 -17.03 -4.63
CA PRO A 44 -0.42 -16.92 -6.08
C PRO A 44 0.00 -18.23 -6.73
N GLN A 45 -0.49 -18.51 -7.94
CA GLN A 45 -0.13 -19.67 -8.71
C GLN A 45 0.23 -19.29 -10.15
N LYS A 46 1.15 -20.04 -10.75
CA LYS A 46 1.58 -19.89 -12.13
C LYS A 46 1.43 -21.20 -12.86
N GLU A 47 0.86 -21.14 -14.07
CA GLU A 47 0.76 -22.25 -15.00
C GLU A 47 1.48 -21.89 -16.29
N ILE A 48 2.21 -22.85 -16.89
CA ILE A 48 2.81 -22.69 -18.21
C ILE A 48 1.73 -23.06 -19.24
N PHE A 49 1.21 -22.05 -19.94
CA PHE A 49 0.26 -22.25 -21.04
C PHE A 49 0.96 -22.68 -22.32
N SER A 50 2.14 -22.09 -22.61
CA SER A 50 2.97 -22.43 -23.75
C SER A 50 4.44 -22.33 -23.36
N ASP A 51 5.23 -23.34 -23.76
CA ASP A 51 6.68 -23.34 -23.55
C ASP A 51 7.40 -22.95 -24.83
N ILE A 52 8.45 -22.13 -24.72
CA ILE A 52 9.20 -21.60 -25.86
C ILE A 52 9.92 -22.68 -26.63
N ASP A 53 10.40 -23.71 -25.94
CA ASP A 53 11.13 -24.82 -26.59
C ASP A 53 10.22 -25.74 -27.42
N GLU A 54 8.92 -25.76 -27.09
CA GLU A 54 7.93 -26.57 -27.82
C GLU A 54 7.21 -25.78 -28.93
N THR A 55 6.89 -24.51 -28.66
CA THR A 55 5.96 -23.72 -29.51
C THR A 55 6.59 -22.48 -30.15
N GLY A 56 7.80 -22.10 -29.73
CA GLY A 56 8.50 -20.90 -30.19
C GLY A 56 8.08 -19.61 -29.46
N TYR A 57 7.18 -19.68 -28.46
CA TYR A 57 6.86 -18.55 -27.58
C TYR A 57 6.55 -19.01 -26.16
N GLN A 58 6.81 -18.14 -25.19
CA GLN A 58 6.54 -18.40 -23.79
C GLN A 58 5.26 -17.69 -23.36
N HIS A 59 4.30 -18.43 -22.73
CA HIS A 59 3.08 -17.84 -22.17
C HIS A 59 2.76 -18.48 -20.84
N HIS A 60 2.54 -17.63 -19.84
CA HIS A 60 2.14 -18.06 -18.50
C HIS A 60 0.72 -17.56 -18.18
N VAL A 61 -0.02 -18.36 -17.44
CA VAL A 61 -1.29 -17.96 -16.81
C VAL A 61 -1.03 -17.84 -15.31
N TYR A 62 -1.50 -16.73 -14.71
CA TYR A 62 -1.41 -16.52 -13.27
C TYR A 62 -2.81 -16.58 -12.66
N ARG A 63 -2.92 -17.27 -11.54
CA ARG A 63 -4.09 -17.22 -10.67
C ARG A 63 -3.69 -16.43 -9.42
N LEU A 64 -4.36 -15.29 -9.20
CA LEU A 64 -4.03 -14.32 -8.17
C LEU A 64 -5.31 -13.98 -7.40
N GLY A 65 -5.21 -13.82 -6.09
CA GLY A 65 -6.23 -13.18 -5.28
C GLY A 65 -6.13 -11.66 -5.41
N ASP A 66 -7.20 -10.95 -5.16
CA ASP A 66 -7.25 -9.48 -5.26
C ASP A 66 -6.22 -8.79 -4.37
N HIS A 67 -5.85 -9.42 -3.23
CA HIS A 67 -4.96 -8.89 -2.20
C HIS A 67 -3.57 -9.55 -2.15
N ASN A 68 -3.17 -10.29 -3.21
CA ASN A 68 -1.85 -10.94 -3.27
C ASN A 68 -0.71 -10.00 -3.69
N PHE A 69 -0.89 -8.69 -3.62
CA PHE A 69 0.07 -7.72 -4.14
C PHE A 69 0.59 -6.80 -3.03
N HIS A 70 1.86 -6.42 -3.11
CA HIS A 70 2.51 -5.42 -2.29
C HIS A 70 2.94 -4.24 -3.18
N PRO A 71 2.15 -3.15 -3.24
CA PRO A 71 0.85 -2.94 -2.60
C PRO A 71 -0.35 -3.43 -3.44
N HIS A 72 -1.49 -3.51 -2.76
CA HIS A 72 -2.80 -3.66 -3.39
C HIS A 72 -3.73 -2.52 -2.96
N GLY A 73 -4.85 -2.39 -3.63
CA GLY A 73 -5.89 -1.44 -3.29
C GLY A 73 -7.22 -2.13 -3.08
N ASP A 74 -8.06 -1.57 -2.20
CA ASP A 74 -9.37 -2.10 -1.87
C ASP A 74 -10.48 -1.23 -2.39
N ALA A 75 -11.47 -1.88 -3.02
CA ALA A 75 -12.68 -1.25 -3.47
C ALA A 75 -13.70 -1.06 -2.34
N PRO A 76 -14.64 -0.11 -2.46
CA PRO A 76 -15.74 0.03 -1.50
C PRO A 76 -16.55 -1.25 -1.32
N SER A 77 -16.65 -2.09 -2.36
CA SER A 77 -17.33 -3.40 -2.32
C SER A 77 -16.62 -4.46 -1.49
N HIS A 78 -15.32 -4.26 -1.17
CA HIS A 78 -14.52 -5.26 -0.46
C HIS A 78 -15.13 -5.61 0.90
N GLN A 79 -15.45 -4.61 1.70
CA GLN A 79 -15.95 -4.83 3.05
C GLN A 79 -17.24 -4.07 3.40
N ASN A 80 -17.93 -3.52 2.40
CA ASN A 80 -19.19 -2.82 2.60
C ASN A 80 -20.30 -3.45 1.76
N ALA A 81 -21.20 -4.19 2.42
CA ALA A 81 -22.29 -4.90 1.79
C ALA A 81 -23.26 -3.99 1.02
N ASP A 82 -23.42 -2.73 1.46
CA ASP A 82 -24.29 -1.75 0.80
C ASP A 82 -23.66 -1.19 -0.49
N LEU A 83 -22.35 -1.37 -0.66
CA LEU A 83 -21.57 -0.85 -1.79
C LEU A 83 -21.06 -1.96 -2.72
N LYS A 84 -21.65 -3.15 -2.69
CA LYS A 84 -21.28 -4.30 -3.55
C LYS A 84 -21.22 -3.99 -5.05
N HIS A 85 -21.89 -2.93 -5.49
CA HIS A 85 -21.91 -2.47 -6.88
C HIS A 85 -20.76 -1.56 -7.26
N LEU A 86 -19.92 -1.15 -6.29
CA LEU A 86 -18.76 -0.27 -6.51
C LEU A 86 -17.48 -1.11 -6.46
N GLY A 87 -17.14 -1.71 -7.58
CA GLY A 87 -15.89 -2.47 -7.74
C GLY A 87 -14.67 -1.58 -7.94
N PHE A 88 -13.53 -2.22 -8.14
CA PHE A 88 -12.23 -1.56 -8.25
C PHE A 88 -12.11 -0.62 -9.47
N GLU A 89 -12.92 -0.83 -10.50
CA GLU A 89 -13.05 0.04 -11.66
C GLU A 89 -13.65 1.42 -11.35
N ALA A 90 -14.27 1.60 -10.18
CA ALA A 90 -14.87 2.86 -9.77
C ALA A 90 -13.83 3.97 -9.51
N PHE A 91 -12.57 3.60 -9.25
CA PHE A 91 -11.49 4.56 -9.04
C PHE A 91 -11.02 5.16 -10.36
N ASP A 92 -11.27 6.44 -10.55
CA ASP A 92 -10.86 7.20 -11.72
C ASP A 92 -9.47 7.85 -11.53
N LEU A 93 -9.05 8.66 -12.51
CA LEU A 93 -7.75 9.32 -12.49
C LEU A 93 -7.53 10.26 -11.30
N SER A 94 -8.59 10.73 -10.63
CA SER A 94 -8.46 11.59 -9.45
C SER A 94 -7.89 10.86 -8.23
N PHE A 95 -7.91 9.54 -8.26
CA PHE A 95 -7.27 8.70 -7.24
C PHE A 95 -5.81 8.35 -7.58
N CYS A 96 -5.38 8.57 -8.85
CA CYS A 96 -4.08 8.10 -9.31
C CYS A 96 -2.91 9.05 -9.01
N PHE A 97 -3.18 10.35 -8.89
CA PHE A 97 -2.13 11.37 -8.69
C PHE A 97 -2.57 12.37 -7.64
N ASN A 98 -1.86 12.39 -6.51
CA ASN A 98 -2.23 13.25 -5.38
C ASN A 98 -0.99 13.82 -4.72
N SER A 99 -1.06 15.08 -4.27
CA SER A 99 -0.11 15.56 -3.29
C SER A 99 -0.33 14.79 -1.99
N ALA A 100 0.73 14.33 -1.37
CA ALA A 100 0.69 13.42 -0.24
C ALA A 100 1.45 13.98 0.98
N PHE A 101 1.01 13.54 2.14
CA PHE A 101 1.69 13.68 3.42
C PHE A 101 1.92 12.30 4.00
N MET A 102 3.12 12.07 4.55
CA MET A 102 3.41 10.85 5.30
C MET A 102 3.53 11.16 6.79
N THR A 103 2.78 10.41 7.61
CA THR A 103 3.04 10.33 9.04
C THR A 103 3.92 9.11 9.32
N ASP A 104 5.10 9.34 9.86
CA ASP A 104 6.02 8.27 10.24
C ASP A 104 5.89 7.99 11.74
N LEU A 105 5.37 6.81 12.04
CA LEU A 105 5.09 6.34 13.40
C LEU A 105 6.06 5.23 13.85
N SER A 106 7.05 4.86 13.02
CA SER A 106 8.03 3.82 13.32
C SER A 106 8.85 4.11 14.58
N GLY A 107 9.07 5.40 14.88
CA GLY A 107 9.76 5.87 16.10
C GLY A 107 8.85 6.01 17.33
N SER A 108 7.57 5.60 17.28
CA SER A 108 6.65 5.72 18.40
C SER A 108 7.18 5.01 19.66
N ALA A 109 6.96 5.61 20.83
CA ALA A 109 7.26 4.96 22.12
C ALA A 109 6.38 3.71 22.37
N GLU A 110 5.24 3.61 21.69
CA GLU A 110 4.30 2.48 21.77
C GLU A 110 4.63 1.37 20.77
N ALA A 111 5.66 1.55 19.90
CA ALA A 111 6.07 0.55 18.94
C ALA A 111 6.57 -0.73 19.63
N VAL A 112 6.16 -1.87 19.09
CA VAL A 112 6.68 -3.19 19.48
C VAL A 112 7.96 -3.50 18.69
N GLU A 113 8.72 -4.49 19.14
CA GLU A 113 9.90 -4.97 18.43
C GLU A 113 9.76 -6.48 18.17
N SER A 114 9.98 -6.88 16.94
CA SER A 114 10.05 -8.28 16.54
C SER A 114 11.15 -8.46 15.50
N ASP A 115 12.00 -9.46 15.68
CA ASP A 115 13.15 -9.76 14.80
C ASP A 115 14.06 -8.55 14.51
N GLY A 116 14.19 -7.62 15.48
CA GLY A 116 14.99 -6.39 15.33
C GLY A 116 14.29 -5.25 14.58
N ILE A 117 13.06 -5.45 14.14
CA ILE A 117 12.23 -4.44 13.46
C ILE A 117 11.25 -3.85 14.47
N ARG A 118 11.13 -2.53 14.47
CA ARG A 118 10.21 -1.79 15.32
C ARG A 118 9.05 -1.23 14.52
N PHE A 119 7.82 -1.49 14.96
CA PHE A 119 6.61 -0.99 14.30
C PHE A 119 5.48 -0.76 15.29
N LEU A 120 4.61 0.19 14.96
CA LEU A 120 3.42 0.50 15.75
C LEU A 120 2.24 -0.36 15.28
N THR A 121 1.72 -1.24 16.13
CA THR A 121 0.62 -2.15 15.76
C THR A 121 -0.76 -1.49 15.75
N ARG A 122 -0.95 -0.40 16.50
CA ARG A 122 -2.25 0.27 16.61
C ARG A 122 -2.12 1.78 16.41
N VAL A 123 -2.65 2.28 15.30
CA VAL A 123 -2.69 3.71 14.99
C VAL A 123 -3.98 4.30 15.52
N GLU A 124 -3.90 5.20 16.48
CA GLU A 124 -5.02 5.91 17.09
C GLU A 124 -5.09 7.36 16.60
N LYS A 125 -6.23 8.03 16.76
CA LYS A 125 -6.41 9.44 16.41
C LYS A 125 -5.29 10.34 16.96
N LYS A 126 -4.84 10.11 18.19
CA LYS A 126 -3.76 10.89 18.84
C LYS A 126 -2.47 10.96 18.01
N HIS A 127 -2.21 9.93 17.19
CA HIS A 127 -1.03 9.88 16.32
C HIS A 127 -1.17 10.73 15.05
N LEU A 128 -2.40 11.12 14.69
CA LEU A 128 -2.73 11.82 13.45
C LEU A 128 -3.22 13.26 13.67
N GLU A 129 -3.81 13.56 14.82
CA GLU A 129 -4.53 14.83 15.04
C GLU A 129 -3.64 16.07 14.97
N ALA A 130 -2.36 15.98 15.32
CA ALA A 130 -1.39 17.07 15.17
C ALA A 130 -1.20 17.47 13.70
N SER A 131 -1.48 16.57 12.76
CA SER A 131 -1.35 16.77 11.31
C SER A 131 -2.62 17.30 10.64
N ALA A 132 -3.68 17.62 11.37
CA ALA A 132 -4.98 18.05 10.81
C ALA A 132 -4.86 19.20 9.78
N ASN A 133 -3.98 20.17 10.03
CA ASN A 133 -3.77 21.31 9.13
C ASN A 133 -3.14 20.88 7.79
N VAL A 134 -2.22 19.93 7.78
CA VAL A 134 -1.63 19.40 6.53
C VAL A 134 -2.59 18.46 5.82
N LEU A 135 -3.29 17.61 6.56
CA LEU A 135 -4.29 16.67 6.02
C LEU A 135 -5.40 17.40 5.26
N SER A 136 -5.79 18.61 5.69
CA SER A 136 -6.79 19.43 4.98
C SER A 136 -6.32 19.98 3.64
N LYS A 137 -5.05 19.82 3.26
CA LYS A 137 -4.41 20.43 2.07
C LYS A 137 -3.84 19.43 1.07
N VAL A 138 -3.86 18.13 1.40
CA VAL A 138 -3.31 17.07 0.57
C VAL A 138 -4.40 16.12 0.08
N GLY A 139 -4.16 15.47 -1.06
CA GLY A 139 -5.08 14.48 -1.62
C GLY A 139 -4.81 13.06 -1.14
N ALA A 140 -3.65 12.81 -0.53
CA ALA A 140 -3.30 11.50 -0.01
C ALA A 140 -2.62 11.61 1.36
N VAL A 141 -2.86 10.60 2.20
CA VAL A 141 -2.10 10.38 3.43
C VAL A 141 -1.48 8.99 3.39
N VAL A 142 -0.18 8.92 3.72
CA VAL A 142 0.54 7.66 3.87
C VAL A 142 0.91 7.50 5.35
N ILE A 143 0.60 6.35 5.90
CA ILE A 143 0.85 6.01 7.31
C ILE A 143 1.95 4.95 7.32
N ARG A 144 3.14 5.36 7.76
CA ARG A 144 4.26 4.45 7.99
C ARG A 144 4.26 4.04 9.45
N THR A 145 3.98 2.77 9.71
CA THR A 145 4.05 2.20 11.07
C THR A 145 5.45 1.66 11.39
N GLY A 146 6.28 1.41 10.38
CA GLY A 146 7.54 0.69 10.40
C GLY A 146 7.41 -0.76 9.93
N TYR A 147 6.21 -1.19 9.56
CA TYR A 147 5.94 -2.55 9.11
C TYR A 147 6.38 -2.79 7.65
N ASP A 148 6.70 -1.74 6.89
CA ASP A 148 7.32 -1.84 5.57
C ASP A 148 8.60 -2.70 5.59
N GLU A 149 9.44 -2.53 6.60
CA GLU A 149 10.65 -3.34 6.79
C GLU A 149 10.34 -4.83 7.08
N TRP A 150 9.18 -5.14 7.68
CA TRP A 150 8.72 -6.51 7.88
C TRP A 150 8.24 -7.15 6.58
N LEU A 151 7.51 -6.39 5.77
CA LEU A 151 7.04 -6.84 4.46
C LEU A 151 8.24 -7.23 3.57
N GLU A 152 9.28 -6.39 3.54
CA GLU A 152 10.48 -6.61 2.72
C GLU A 152 11.24 -7.91 3.08
N ILE A 153 11.22 -8.33 4.34
CA ILE A 153 11.81 -9.61 4.74
C ILE A 153 10.89 -10.80 4.51
N ASN A 154 9.66 -10.55 4.03
CA ASN A 154 8.66 -11.55 3.63
C ASN A 154 8.48 -12.68 4.66
N LYS A 155 8.27 -12.31 5.93
CA LYS A 155 8.01 -13.25 7.03
C LYS A 155 6.52 -13.47 7.25
N PRO A 156 6.13 -14.65 7.77
CA PRO A 156 4.74 -14.93 8.11
C PRO A 156 4.14 -13.88 9.05
N HIS A 157 2.93 -13.46 8.75
CA HIS A 157 2.19 -12.48 9.55
C HIS A 157 1.51 -13.16 10.75
N SER A 158 1.66 -12.55 11.93
CA SER A 158 0.89 -12.92 13.12
C SER A 158 -0.24 -11.93 13.32
N PRO A 159 -1.50 -12.37 13.43
CA PRO A 159 -2.64 -11.46 13.57
C PRO A 159 -2.49 -10.44 14.72
N GLU A 160 -1.75 -10.80 15.78
CA GLU A 160 -1.53 -9.94 16.96
C GLU A 160 -0.53 -8.81 16.67
N THR A 161 0.29 -8.95 15.62
CA THR A 161 1.36 -7.99 15.28
C THR A 161 1.07 -7.19 14.03
N ILE A 162 0.04 -7.51 13.25
CA ILE A 162 -0.34 -6.76 12.05
C ILE A 162 -0.80 -5.35 12.46
N PRO A 163 -0.18 -4.27 11.93
CA PRO A 163 -0.62 -2.91 12.18
C PRO A 163 -2.02 -2.62 11.61
N TYR A 164 -2.75 -1.74 12.28
CA TYR A 164 -4.09 -1.32 11.83
C TYR A 164 -4.47 0.07 12.34
N LEU A 165 -5.50 0.67 11.73
CA LEU A 165 -6.13 1.87 12.24
C LEU A 165 -7.21 1.52 13.28
N ALA A 166 -7.12 2.12 14.45
CA ALA A 166 -8.22 2.11 15.40
C ALA A 166 -9.43 2.90 14.85
N GLU A 167 -10.62 2.60 15.36
CA GLU A 167 -11.86 3.21 14.89
C GLU A 167 -11.86 4.75 14.98
N ASP A 168 -11.24 5.32 16.00
CA ASP A 168 -11.12 6.76 16.17
C ASP A 168 -10.18 7.40 15.14
N ALA A 169 -9.12 6.70 14.70
CA ALA A 169 -8.22 7.16 13.65
C ALA A 169 -8.93 7.17 12.28
N SER A 170 -9.62 6.08 11.91
CA SER A 170 -10.35 6.02 10.66
C SER A 170 -11.52 7.02 10.60
N LYS A 171 -12.25 7.20 11.71
CA LYS A 171 -13.25 8.28 11.85
C LYS A 171 -12.64 9.68 11.71
N PHE A 172 -11.45 9.90 12.25
CA PHE A 172 -10.76 11.17 12.09
C PHE A 172 -10.38 11.43 10.63
N LEU A 173 -9.80 10.45 9.93
CA LEU A 173 -9.44 10.57 8.53
C LEU A 173 -10.66 10.75 7.60
N SER A 174 -11.80 10.15 7.93
CA SER A 174 -13.02 10.28 7.14
C SER A 174 -13.57 11.72 7.11
N GLN A 175 -13.16 12.58 8.04
CA GLN A 175 -13.57 13.99 8.10
C GLN A 175 -12.89 14.88 7.04
N PHE A 176 -11.90 14.36 6.31
CA PHE A 176 -11.16 15.07 5.28
C PHE A 176 -11.65 14.67 3.87
N PRO A 177 -12.61 15.41 3.27
CA PRO A 177 -13.17 15.06 1.97
C PRO A 177 -12.18 15.26 0.80
N ASN A 178 -11.12 16.05 1.01
CA ASN A 178 -10.04 16.25 0.06
C ASN A 178 -9.13 15.03 -0.07
N ILE A 179 -9.02 14.19 0.96
CA ILE A 179 -8.21 12.95 0.91
C ILE A 179 -8.94 11.94 0.03
N LYS A 180 -8.26 11.51 -1.03
CA LYS A 180 -8.70 10.48 -1.98
C LYS A 180 -8.04 9.13 -1.70
N VAL A 181 -6.81 9.15 -1.19
CA VAL A 181 -6.00 7.95 -0.96
C VAL A 181 -5.57 7.89 0.50
N VAL A 182 -5.74 6.74 1.12
CA VAL A 182 -5.16 6.40 2.42
C VAL A 182 -4.25 5.20 2.22
N GLY A 183 -2.94 5.42 2.33
CA GLY A 183 -1.92 4.38 2.21
C GLY A 183 -1.39 3.93 3.58
N ILE A 184 -1.05 2.66 3.71
CA ILE A 184 -0.43 2.10 4.91
C ILE A 184 0.58 1.01 4.52
N ASP A 185 1.61 0.83 5.32
CA ASP A 185 2.61 -0.23 5.21
C ASP A 185 2.17 -1.59 5.82
N SER A 186 0.91 -1.73 6.16
CA SER A 186 0.35 -2.97 6.69
C SER A 186 -0.40 -3.74 5.62
N ILE A 187 -0.50 -5.07 5.80
CA ILE A 187 -1.29 -5.96 4.93
C ILE A 187 -2.81 -5.81 5.15
N THR A 188 -3.23 -5.02 6.12
CA THR A 188 -4.61 -4.59 6.31
C THR A 188 -4.66 -3.26 7.07
N ILE A 189 -5.68 -2.45 6.78
CA ILE A 189 -5.96 -1.22 7.53
C ILE A 189 -6.90 -1.48 8.71
N ASP A 190 -7.59 -2.60 8.71
CA ASP A 190 -8.60 -2.94 9.71
C ASP A 190 -8.02 -3.65 10.95
N PRO A 191 -8.62 -3.42 12.13
CA PRO A 191 -8.29 -4.19 13.31
C PRO A 191 -8.73 -5.65 13.14
N PRO A 192 -8.08 -6.61 13.85
CA PRO A 192 -8.47 -8.01 13.84
C PRO A 192 -9.98 -8.18 14.11
N GLU A 193 -10.63 -9.04 13.32
CA GLU A 193 -12.05 -9.40 13.44
C GLU A 193 -13.07 -8.26 13.24
N LYS A 194 -12.66 -7.07 12.79
CA LYS A 194 -13.54 -5.91 12.60
C LYS A 194 -13.20 -5.13 11.35
N HIS A 195 -14.17 -4.90 10.49
CA HIS A 195 -14.01 -4.14 9.24
C HIS A 195 -14.45 -2.68 9.39
N VAL A 196 -13.91 -1.99 10.39
CA VAL A 196 -14.37 -0.63 10.73
C VAL A 196 -13.74 0.45 9.88
N SER A 197 -12.46 0.31 9.49
CA SER A 197 -11.74 1.33 8.74
C SER A 197 -12.21 1.40 7.29
N HIS A 198 -12.40 0.28 6.63
CA HIS A 198 -12.99 0.22 5.28
C HIS A 198 -14.39 0.84 5.22
N ILE A 199 -15.22 0.61 6.24
CA ILE A 199 -16.55 1.21 6.32
C ILE A 199 -16.48 2.73 6.51
N GLN A 200 -15.57 3.23 7.35
CA GLN A 200 -15.39 4.66 7.59
C GLN A 200 -14.77 5.39 6.41
N LEU A 201 -13.87 4.74 5.66
CA LEU A 201 -13.10 5.30 4.56
C LEU A 201 -13.66 4.90 3.18
N LYS A 202 -14.93 4.53 3.10
CA LYS A 202 -15.63 3.97 1.92
C LYS A 202 -15.57 4.81 0.64
N ASP A 203 -15.24 6.09 0.74
CA ASP A 203 -15.11 7.03 -0.38
C ASP A 203 -13.65 7.27 -0.81
N LYS A 204 -12.72 6.49 -0.25
CA LYS A 204 -11.28 6.62 -0.48
C LYS A 204 -10.72 5.34 -1.08
N LEU A 205 -9.68 5.47 -1.88
CA LEU A 205 -8.84 4.32 -2.26
C LEU A 205 -7.96 4.00 -1.05
N ILE A 206 -8.14 2.82 -0.50
CA ILE A 206 -7.26 2.28 0.53
C ILE A 206 -6.15 1.53 -0.20
N VAL A 207 -4.90 1.82 0.14
CA VAL A 207 -3.71 1.16 -0.44
C VAL A 207 -2.93 0.53 0.70
N GLU A 208 -2.88 -0.78 0.70
CA GLU A 208 -2.24 -1.60 1.75
C GLU A 208 -0.92 -2.19 1.25
N SER A 209 -0.07 -2.61 2.16
CA SER A 209 1.23 -3.23 1.87
C SER A 209 2.21 -2.34 1.09
N LEU A 210 2.22 -1.03 1.36
CA LEU A 210 3.25 -0.14 0.83
C LEU A 210 4.62 -0.51 1.42
N VAL A 211 5.65 -0.56 0.58
CA VAL A 211 7.03 -0.86 0.97
C VAL A 211 7.95 0.33 0.74
N HIS A 212 9.21 0.26 1.22
CA HIS A 212 10.25 1.29 1.04
C HIS A 212 9.84 2.70 1.53
N LEU A 213 8.88 2.80 2.44
CA LEU A 213 8.46 4.10 2.99
C LEU A 213 9.58 4.78 3.78
N HIS A 214 10.52 4.01 4.33
CA HIS A 214 11.71 4.52 5.01
C HIS A 214 12.69 5.25 4.06
N ASP A 215 12.62 5.00 2.75
CA ASP A 215 13.44 5.67 1.74
C ASP A 215 12.93 7.08 1.37
N ILE A 216 11.69 7.43 1.78
CA ILE A 216 11.19 8.79 1.59
C ILE A 216 11.98 9.75 2.49
N PRO A 217 12.73 10.73 1.91
CA PRO A 217 13.55 11.64 2.68
C PRO A 217 12.74 12.41 3.74
N GLU A 218 13.31 12.61 4.93
CA GLU A 218 12.65 13.29 6.05
C GLU A 218 12.05 14.64 5.65
N VAL A 219 12.80 15.42 4.85
CA VAL A 219 12.34 16.74 4.37
C VAL A 219 11.13 16.66 3.44
N ALA A 220 10.91 15.52 2.82
CA ALA A 220 9.81 15.29 1.88
C ALA A 220 8.57 14.68 2.53
N LYS A 221 8.65 14.13 3.74
CA LYS A 221 7.51 13.51 4.43
C LYS A 221 6.34 14.47 4.60
N SER A 222 6.61 15.76 4.76
CA SER A 222 5.57 16.80 4.87
C SER A 222 4.84 17.06 3.56
N ARG A 223 5.45 16.78 2.40
CA ARG A 223 4.84 16.93 1.07
C ARG A 223 5.68 16.25 0.00
N PHE A 224 5.06 15.37 -0.75
CA PHE A 224 5.55 14.75 -2.00
C PHE A 224 4.35 14.48 -2.91
N ASP A 225 4.59 14.10 -4.16
CA ASP A 225 3.51 13.65 -5.02
C ASP A 225 3.47 12.12 -5.01
N LEU A 226 2.29 11.58 -4.72
CA LEU A 226 2.03 10.14 -4.71
C LEU A 226 1.29 9.75 -5.99
N GLN A 227 1.85 8.81 -6.73
CA GLN A 227 1.13 8.08 -7.76
C GLN A 227 0.67 6.74 -7.18
N THR A 228 -0.62 6.45 -7.36
CA THR A 228 -1.23 5.13 -7.13
C THR A 228 -1.98 4.75 -8.38
N ALA A 229 -1.53 3.73 -9.09
CA ALA A 229 -2.11 3.34 -10.37
C ALA A 229 -2.78 1.96 -10.27
N PRO A 230 -4.08 1.89 -9.92
CA PRO A 230 -4.81 0.64 -9.83
C PRO A 230 -5.05 0.04 -11.22
N ILE A 231 -4.85 -1.26 -11.37
CA ILE A 231 -5.31 -2.00 -12.56
C ILE A 231 -6.80 -2.24 -12.39
N ARG A 232 -7.63 -1.48 -13.11
CA ARG A 232 -9.09 -1.51 -12.99
C ARG A 232 -9.70 -2.77 -13.57
N ILE A 233 -9.97 -3.75 -12.71
CA ILE A 233 -10.66 -4.99 -13.06
C ILE A 233 -12.14 -4.82 -12.72
N VAL A 234 -13.02 -4.99 -13.71
CA VAL A 234 -14.47 -4.78 -13.53
C VAL A 234 -15.03 -5.80 -12.55
N GLY A 235 -15.68 -5.32 -11.51
CA GLY A 235 -16.32 -6.13 -10.47
C GLY A 235 -15.36 -6.75 -9.45
N ALA A 236 -14.04 -6.46 -9.54
CA ALA A 236 -13.09 -6.90 -8.51
C ALA A 236 -13.30 -6.13 -7.20
N THR A 237 -13.01 -6.77 -6.08
CA THR A 237 -13.11 -6.16 -4.75
C THR A 237 -11.81 -5.48 -4.33
N GLY A 238 -10.74 -5.73 -5.04
CA GLY A 238 -9.43 -5.12 -4.90
C GLY A 238 -8.56 -5.42 -6.11
N GLY A 239 -7.29 -5.08 -6.04
CA GLY A 239 -6.36 -5.40 -7.10
C GLY A 239 -4.98 -4.74 -6.95
N PRO A 240 -4.04 -5.07 -7.85
CA PRO A 240 -2.69 -4.52 -7.79
C PRO A 240 -2.69 -3.01 -8.01
N VAL A 241 -1.85 -2.33 -7.24
CA VAL A 241 -1.58 -0.90 -7.36
C VAL A 241 -0.08 -0.71 -7.56
N ALA A 242 0.33 -0.09 -8.66
CA ALA A 242 1.69 0.43 -8.77
C ALA A 242 1.75 1.77 -8.02
N ALA A 243 2.59 1.86 -7.00
CA ALA A 243 2.71 3.02 -6.14
C ALA A 243 4.12 3.62 -6.21
N TYR A 244 4.20 4.94 -6.41
CA TYR A 244 5.47 5.67 -6.50
C TYR A 244 5.38 7.00 -5.74
N ALA A 245 6.42 7.32 -4.95
CA ALA A 245 6.59 8.64 -4.37
C ALA A 245 7.53 9.49 -5.24
N PHE A 246 7.09 10.68 -5.62
CA PHE A 246 7.88 11.65 -6.39
C PHE A 246 8.26 12.80 -5.47
N VAL A 247 9.55 12.93 -5.20
CA VAL A 247 10.15 14.00 -4.39
C VAL A 247 10.89 14.95 -5.33
N GLU A 248 10.46 16.20 -5.44
CA GLU A 248 11.17 17.20 -6.23
C GLU A 248 12.52 17.53 -5.59
N VAL A 249 13.61 17.57 -6.40
CA VAL A 249 15.00 17.75 -5.95
C VAL A 249 15.73 18.84 -6.71
#